data_001159df7f68690835d80f6bf7c5730b
#
_entry.id   001159df7f68690835d80f6bf7c5730b
#
_cell.length_a   1.000
_cell.length_b   1.000
_cell.length_c   1.000
_cell.angle_alpha   90.00
_cell.angle_beta   90.00
_cell.angle_gamma   90.00
#
_symmetry.space_group_name_H-M   'P 1'
#
loop_
_entity.id
_entity.type
_entity.pdbx_description
1 polymer ?
#
loop_
_entity_poly.entity_id
_entity_poly.type
_entity_poly.pdbx_seq_one_letter_code
_entity_poly.pdbx_strand_id
1 'polypeptide(L)'
;MLPLLFLVLGLGGCDSGDGPDPIALSERVYHHSMDGAPVSLDPAQASNIYAKFLIVNLYDTLYRYKYLARPYELEPNLAEELPQVSSDGLIYTLRIKPGVRFIDDKAFQGGHGRMLRAQDFVYSIKRQFDPVTRAQGAWLWQGRIVGLDEWKENGANYDEEISGLRALDERTIQIQLIAPFPQLTHTLAQGFAAIVPREAVEYYGREFAVHPVGSGPFRLQRFDSAGASLLRNPDFRAEPISLAEEGYDPSTQGEFGLEQLEGKTPPLVDRVDIEFIAEDAARWNTFMAGQLQFVKVPVSQFDRVLKNRNPPLLLNELATRFHLLASRESGFVYTVFNMDDSRIGYHPDPDQEARNRALRCAIIKAFDWQRRNEIFYSGLGTVFPGIIPPIAAEFDKNQDRESVSLNVENAISLLKEFGWNRDNLPVLEYGFPSSVTERQMFEQFRSFLAAIGYPEEKIRPLTFATYGDYARAYISREVMLITSAWTMDYPDAENTIQLFFGPHASPGTNTANYNNEEFNRLYRASSSLPASPERTAMYRKMNDIVIDDCVAISGLSRTLVMLWDRKMSMLPDREFIGGYYFRFVDFRDGP
;
A
#
# COMPACT_ATOMS: atom_id res chain seq x y z
N MET A 1 30.00 -69.58 28.11
CA MET A 1 31.04 -69.76 29.17
C MET A 1 31.97 -68.58 29.11
N LEU A 2 32.10 -67.97 30.23
CA LEU A 2 33.13 -67.04 30.74
C LEU A 2 32.77 -65.55 30.68
N PRO A 3 33.32 -64.82 31.67
CA PRO A 3 32.43 -64.13 32.61
C PRO A 3 32.65 -62.61 32.62
N LEU A 4 31.70 -61.97 33.33
CA LEU A 4 31.76 -60.61 33.87
C LEU A 4 33.14 -60.26 34.52
N LEU A 5 33.56 -59.02 34.31
CA LEU A 5 34.43 -58.36 35.27
C LEU A 5 33.89 -56.95 35.54
N PHE A 6 33.38 -56.77 36.76
CA PHE A 6 33.07 -55.49 37.38
C PHE A 6 34.37 -54.80 37.79
N LEU A 7 34.50 -53.51 37.51
CA LEU A 7 35.46 -52.67 38.26
C LEU A 7 34.72 -51.42 38.73
N VAL A 8 34.56 -51.36 40.05
CA VAL A 8 34.10 -50.22 40.82
C VAL A 8 35.33 -49.45 41.28
N LEU A 9 35.38 -48.15 41.06
CA LEU A 9 36.20 -47.14 41.75
C LEU A 9 35.50 -45.82 41.47
N GLY A 10 35.07 -44.98 42.33
CA GLY A 10 35.52 -44.56 43.64
C GLY A 10 35.31 -43.04 43.66
N LEU A 11 34.50 -42.58 44.53
CA LEU A 11 34.07 -41.25 44.89
C LEU A 11 35.15 -40.16 44.84
N GLY A 12 34.80 -39.02 44.25
CA GLY A 12 35.46 -37.74 44.49
C GLY A 12 34.43 -36.64 44.27
N GLY A 13 33.72 -36.27 45.32
CA GLY A 13 32.80 -35.13 45.31
C GLY A 13 33.58 -33.82 45.27
N CYS A 14 33.18 -32.89 44.43
CA CYS A 14 33.37 -31.46 44.63
C CYS A 14 32.01 -30.79 44.46
N ASP A 15 31.49 -30.39 45.56
CA ASP A 15 30.35 -29.51 45.74
C ASP A 15 30.75 -28.12 45.16
N SER A 16 30.11 -27.70 44.09
CA SER A 16 30.18 -26.32 43.60
C SER A 16 28.73 -25.86 43.37
N GLY A 17 28.34 -24.96 44.24
CA GLY A 17 27.01 -24.43 44.44
C GLY A 17 26.25 -24.12 43.15
N ASP A 18 25.12 -24.76 43.01
CA ASP A 18 24.05 -24.34 42.12
C ASP A 18 23.51 -22.99 42.60
N GLY A 19 24.04 -21.91 42.01
CA GLY A 19 23.25 -20.71 41.90
C GLY A 19 22.05 -21.02 41.01
N PRO A 20 20.85 -20.46 41.25
CA PRO A 20 19.71 -20.70 40.40
C PRO A 20 20.11 -20.33 38.95
N ASP A 21 19.95 -21.31 38.04
CA ASP A 21 20.06 -21.05 36.61
C ASP A 21 19.30 -19.77 36.30
N PRO A 22 19.88 -18.80 35.58
CA PRO A 22 19.11 -17.67 35.11
C PRO A 22 17.99 -18.25 34.31
N ILE A 23 16.73 -18.01 34.76
CA ILE A 23 15.50 -18.36 34.02
C ILE A 23 15.75 -17.83 32.62
N ALA A 24 15.98 -18.71 31.67
CA ALA A 24 16.08 -18.35 30.27
C ALA A 24 14.73 -17.74 29.93
N LEU A 25 14.69 -16.43 29.81
CA LEU A 25 13.48 -15.72 29.35
C LEU A 25 13.13 -16.35 28.03
N SER A 26 11.93 -16.96 27.95
CA SER A 26 11.47 -17.56 26.70
C SER A 26 11.49 -16.49 25.62
N GLU A 27 12.12 -16.78 24.47
CA GLU A 27 12.20 -15.91 23.32
C GLU A 27 10.78 -15.44 22.93
N ARG A 28 10.59 -14.14 22.76
CA ARG A 28 9.31 -13.52 22.40
C ARG A 28 9.21 -13.51 20.87
N VAL A 29 8.48 -14.48 20.31
CA VAL A 29 8.35 -14.67 18.87
C VAL A 29 6.95 -14.29 18.42
N TYR A 30 6.86 -13.34 17.48
CA TYR A 30 5.62 -13.01 16.79
C TYR A 30 5.50 -13.83 15.50
N HIS A 31 4.48 -14.69 15.42
CA HIS A 31 4.20 -15.50 14.24
C HIS A 31 3.16 -14.81 13.35
N HIS A 32 3.57 -14.49 12.14
CA HIS A 32 2.77 -13.81 11.13
C HIS A 32 2.67 -14.66 9.86
N SER A 33 1.69 -14.36 9.00
CA SER A 33 1.62 -14.95 7.68
C SER A 33 1.34 -13.90 6.60
N MET A 34 1.85 -14.15 5.42
CA MET A 34 1.58 -13.36 4.21
C MET A 34 0.99 -14.26 3.14
N ASP A 35 0.06 -13.72 2.35
CA ASP A 35 -0.62 -14.43 1.26
C ASP A 35 0.20 -14.46 -0.06
N GLY A 36 1.42 -13.93 -0.03
CA GLY A 36 2.39 -14.01 -1.10
C GLY A 36 3.80 -13.75 -0.60
N ALA A 37 4.78 -14.04 -1.43
CA ALA A 37 6.19 -13.87 -1.13
C ALA A 37 6.78 -12.60 -1.78
N PRO A 38 7.76 -11.94 -1.13
CA PRO A 38 8.60 -10.94 -1.78
C PRO A 38 9.39 -11.55 -2.94
N VAL A 39 9.52 -10.80 -4.02
CA VAL A 39 10.40 -11.17 -5.14
C VAL A 39 11.84 -10.77 -4.83
N SER A 40 12.02 -9.66 -4.12
CA SER A 40 13.32 -9.10 -3.74
C SER A 40 13.15 -8.32 -2.43
N LEU A 41 14.20 -8.33 -1.60
CA LEU A 41 14.33 -7.48 -0.40
C LEU A 41 15.22 -6.26 -0.66
N ASP A 42 15.70 -6.07 -1.89
CA ASP A 42 16.35 -4.83 -2.32
C ASP A 42 15.29 -3.73 -2.51
N PRO A 43 15.36 -2.59 -1.80
CA PRO A 43 14.40 -1.49 -1.92
C PRO A 43 14.19 -1.00 -3.35
N ALA A 44 15.23 -1.01 -4.17
CA ALA A 44 15.12 -0.59 -5.56
C ALA A 44 14.30 -1.56 -6.44
N GLN A 45 14.24 -2.83 -6.07
CA GLN A 45 13.56 -3.89 -6.83
C GLN A 45 12.24 -4.35 -6.19
N ALA A 46 11.76 -3.64 -5.17
CA ALA A 46 10.52 -3.95 -4.48
C ALA A 46 9.30 -3.78 -5.41
N SER A 47 8.84 -4.84 -6.05
CA SER A 47 7.77 -4.81 -7.05
C SER A 47 6.38 -5.13 -6.51
N ASN A 48 6.27 -5.56 -5.25
CA ASN A 48 5.00 -5.95 -4.66
C ASN A 48 4.87 -5.51 -3.19
N ILE A 49 3.65 -5.57 -2.67
CA ILE A 49 3.32 -5.18 -1.30
C ILE A 49 4.07 -6.03 -0.26
N TYR A 50 4.38 -7.29 -0.56
CA TYR A 50 5.07 -8.21 0.35
C TYR A 50 6.53 -7.78 0.58
N ALA A 51 7.20 -7.34 -0.49
CA ALA A 51 8.54 -6.77 -0.38
C ALA A 51 8.53 -5.48 0.45
N LYS A 52 7.61 -4.54 0.16
CA LYS A 52 7.44 -3.30 0.93
C LYS A 52 7.24 -3.59 2.43
N PHE A 53 6.47 -4.64 2.75
CA PHE A 53 6.17 -5.04 4.12
C PHE A 53 7.40 -5.47 4.92
N LEU A 54 8.36 -6.17 4.29
CA LEU A 54 9.61 -6.57 4.93
C LEU A 54 10.65 -5.45 4.93
N ILE A 55 10.75 -4.69 3.85
CA ILE A 55 11.75 -3.62 3.67
C ILE A 55 11.69 -2.60 4.80
N VAL A 56 10.51 -2.15 5.22
CA VAL A 56 10.34 -1.16 6.30
C VAL A 56 10.72 -1.69 7.69
N ASN A 57 11.01 -2.98 7.81
CA ASN A 57 11.51 -3.61 9.02
C ASN A 57 13.03 -3.87 8.98
N LEU A 58 13.61 -3.97 7.78
CA LEU A 58 15.02 -4.25 7.55
C LEU A 58 15.84 -2.98 7.33
N TYR A 59 15.20 -1.96 6.79
CA TYR A 59 15.80 -0.66 6.46
C TYR A 59 15.01 0.47 7.09
N ASP A 60 15.58 1.66 7.06
CA ASP A 60 14.90 2.89 7.43
C ASP A 60 14.73 3.83 6.23
N THR A 61 13.67 4.62 6.29
CA THR A 61 13.37 5.76 5.42
C THR A 61 13.55 7.08 6.18
N LEU A 62 13.60 8.22 5.50
CA LEU A 62 13.73 9.52 6.17
C LEU A 62 12.51 9.87 7.02
N TYR A 63 11.31 9.53 6.53
CA TYR A 63 10.02 9.77 7.21
C TYR A 63 9.25 8.46 7.33
N ARG A 64 8.25 8.47 8.21
CA ARG A 64 7.28 7.39 8.41
C ARG A 64 5.91 7.96 8.74
N TYR A 65 4.89 7.14 8.75
CA TYR A 65 3.60 7.52 9.32
C TYR A 65 3.58 7.17 10.81
N LYS A 66 2.98 8.04 11.63
CA LYS A 66 2.68 7.75 13.03
C LYS A 66 1.88 6.46 13.12
N TYR A 67 2.22 5.62 14.08
CA TYR A 67 1.63 4.28 14.19
C TYR A 67 0.13 4.30 14.42
N LEU A 68 -0.35 5.21 15.28
CA LEU A 68 -1.73 5.19 15.78
C LEU A 68 -2.59 6.35 15.26
N ALA A 69 -2.00 7.40 14.71
CA ALA A 69 -2.73 8.57 14.23
C ALA A 69 -3.70 8.24 13.07
N ARG A 70 -4.97 8.62 13.23
CA ARG A 70 -6.00 8.55 12.18
C ARG A 70 -6.78 9.89 12.14
N PRO A 71 -6.76 10.64 11.03
CA PRO A 71 -6.07 10.38 9.75
C PRO A 71 -4.57 10.15 9.89
N TYR A 72 -3.96 9.51 8.88
CA TYR A 72 -2.52 9.24 8.87
C TYR A 72 -1.72 10.54 8.84
N GLU A 73 -0.71 10.62 9.70
CA GLU A 73 0.20 11.76 9.80
C GLU A 73 1.64 11.31 9.59
N LEU A 74 2.41 12.09 8.82
CA LEU A 74 3.84 11.89 8.67
C LEU A 74 4.59 12.38 9.90
N GLU A 75 5.69 11.68 10.20
CA GLU A 75 6.65 12.10 11.21
C GLU A 75 8.09 11.76 10.78
N PRO A 76 9.10 12.38 11.42
CA PRO A 76 10.49 12.04 11.22
C PRO A 76 10.78 10.59 11.65
N ASN A 77 11.54 9.84 10.81
CA ASN A 77 12.10 8.53 11.16
C ASN A 77 13.63 8.63 11.28
N LEU A 78 14.37 8.61 10.15
CA LEU A 78 15.81 8.94 10.16
C LEU A 78 16.06 10.46 10.17
N ALA A 79 15.15 11.26 9.64
CA ALA A 79 15.29 12.71 9.71
C ALA A 79 15.14 13.21 11.17
N GLU A 80 15.83 14.30 11.52
CA GLU A 80 15.70 14.95 12.83
C GLU A 80 14.34 15.65 12.96
N GLU A 81 13.85 16.24 11.86
CA GLU A 81 12.61 17.02 11.79
C GLU A 81 11.97 16.91 10.38
N LEU A 82 10.79 17.48 10.19
CA LEU A 82 10.21 17.68 8.86
C LEU A 82 11.12 18.59 8.02
N PRO A 83 11.08 18.48 6.67
CA PRO A 83 12.01 19.21 5.82
C PRO A 83 11.84 20.72 5.94
N GLN A 84 12.95 21.46 5.92
CA GLN A 84 12.92 22.90 5.68
C GLN A 84 12.70 23.13 4.19
N VAL A 85 11.61 23.80 3.83
CA VAL A 85 11.21 24.03 2.44
C VAL A 85 11.36 25.51 2.11
N SER A 86 12.00 25.83 0.98
CA SER A 86 12.10 27.20 0.49
C SER A 86 10.73 27.79 0.17
N SER A 87 10.61 29.13 0.18
CA SER A 87 9.35 29.83 -0.04
C SER A 87 8.70 29.58 -1.40
N ASP A 88 9.48 29.18 -2.39
CA ASP A 88 9.03 28.78 -3.72
C ASP A 88 8.65 27.28 -3.82
N GLY A 89 8.84 26.50 -2.72
CA GLY A 89 8.55 25.09 -2.68
C GLY A 89 9.50 24.20 -3.48
N LEU A 90 10.67 24.72 -3.89
CA LEU A 90 11.58 24.00 -4.78
C LEU A 90 12.75 23.34 -4.05
N ILE A 91 13.20 23.89 -2.92
CA ILE A 91 14.37 23.36 -2.21
C ILE A 91 13.93 22.79 -0.87
N TYR A 92 14.24 21.50 -0.68
CA TYR A 92 14.02 20.76 0.55
C TYR A 92 15.37 20.46 1.21
N THR A 93 15.55 20.92 2.44
CA THR A 93 16.74 20.62 3.25
C THR A 93 16.34 19.74 4.42
N LEU A 94 17.02 18.59 4.55
CA LEU A 94 16.72 17.55 5.52
C LEU A 94 17.98 17.18 6.27
N ARG A 95 17.86 16.85 7.55
CA ARG A 95 18.99 16.47 8.37
C ARG A 95 18.76 15.10 9.00
N ILE A 96 19.74 14.21 8.88
CA ILE A 96 19.70 12.85 9.43
C ILE A 96 20.08 12.86 10.93
N LYS A 97 19.38 12.07 11.75
CA LYS A 97 19.69 11.85 13.16
C LYS A 97 21.13 11.36 13.35
N PRO A 98 21.83 11.80 14.38
CA PRO A 98 23.18 11.30 14.68
C PRO A 98 23.13 9.87 15.23
N GLY A 99 24.23 9.15 15.09
CA GLY A 99 24.42 7.85 15.75
C GLY A 99 23.73 6.66 15.10
N VAL A 100 23.04 6.84 13.98
CA VAL A 100 22.42 5.73 13.24
C VAL A 100 23.49 4.91 12.52
N ARG A 101 23.45 3.58 12.68
CA ARG A 101 24.40 2.64 12.06
C ARG A 101 23.68 1.60 11.24
N PHE A 102 24.37 1.11 10.21
CA PHE A 102 23.99 -0.14 9.56
C PHE A 102 24.30 -1.34 10.47
N ILE A 103 23.57 -2.44 10.29
CA ILE A 103 23.88 -3.70 10.98
C ILE A 103 25.30 -4.17 10.62
N ASP A 104 25.91 -4.94 11.52
CA ASP A 104 27.19 -5.60 11.25
C ASP A 104 27.06 -6.58 10.08
N ASP A 105 27.98 -6.45 9.13
CA ASP A 105 28.02 -7.31 7.94
C ASP A 105 29.44 -7.37 7.35
N LYS A 106 29.79 -8.51 6.73
CA LYS A 106 31.10 -8.74 6.12
C LYS A 106 31.43 -7.82 4.94
N ALA A 107 30.43 -7.12 4.39
CA ALA A 107 30.62 -6.11 3.36
C ALA A 107 31.35 -4.86 3.87
N PHE A 108 31.32 -4.62 5.18
CA PHE A 108 32.04 -3.51 5.80
C PHE A 108 33.45 -3.90 6.23
N GLN A 109 34.34 -2.93 6.27
CA GLN A 109 35.70 -3.11 6.77
C GLN A 109 35.70 -3.61 8.24
N GLY A 110 36.29 -4.74 8.48
CA GLY A 110 36.31 -5.39 9.79
C GLY A 110 34.98 -6.05 10.19
N GLY A 111 33.99 -6.09 9.30
CA GLY A 111 32.69 -6.72 9.56
C GLY A 111 31.71 -5.87 10.38
N HIS A 112 32.10 -4.64 10.77
CA HIS A 112 31.27 -3.77 11.61
C HIS A 112 30.55 -2.71 10.79
N GLY A 113 29.22 -2.62 10.95
CA GLY A 113 28.39 -1.61 10.30
C GLY A 113 28.87 -0.20 10.63
N ARG A 114 29.02 0.65 9.64
CA ARG A 114 29.39 2.05 9.82
C ARG A 114 28.19 2.96 10.06
N MET A 115 28.47 4.20 10.46
CA MET A 115 27.46 5.25 10.55
C MET A 115 26.81 5.51 9.19
N LEU A 116 25.49 5.66 9.19
CA LEU A 116 24.70 6.08 8.05
C LEU A 116 24.97 7.58 7.77
N ARG A 117 25.13 7.95 6.51
CA ARG A 117 25.45 9.32 6.05
C ARG A 117 24.47 9.81 5.00
N ALA A 118 24.42 11.12 4.82
CA ALA A 118 23.61 11.75 3.78
C ALA A 118 23.92 11.24 2.37
N GLN A 119 25.19 10.88 2.11
CA GLN A 119 25.59 10.29 0.82
C GLN A 119 24.95 8.92 0.56
N ASP A 120 24.58 8.15 1.59
CA ASP A 120 23.90 6.86 1.43
C ASP A 120 22.46 7.07 0.90
N PHE A 121 21.80 8.15 1.32
CA PHE A 121 20.52 8.53 0.76
C PHE A 121 20.66 8.93 -0.71
N VAL A 122 21.62 9.79 -1.05
CA VAL A 122 21.89 10.18 -2.45
C VAL A 122 22.14 8.95 -3.31
N TYR A 123 22.99 8.03 -2.83
CA TYR A 123 23.26 6.76 -3.51
C TYR A 123 21.98 5.93 -3.71
N SER A 124 21.14 5.80 -2.67
CA SER A 124 19.91 5.01 -2.73
C SER A 124 18.91 5.55 -3.76
N ILE A 125 18.76 6.89 -3.87
CA ILE A 125 17.91 7.50 -4.88
C ILE A 125 18.51 7.35 -6.28
N LYS A 126 19.83 7.54 -6.46
CA LYS A 126 20.51 7.28 -7.73
C LYS A 126 20.25 5.86 -8.26
N ARG A 127 20.25 4.86 -7.40
CA ARG A 127 19.95 3.45 -7.76
C ARG A 127 18.56 3.27 -8.36
N GLN A 128 17.58 4.09 -8.00
CA GLN A 128 16.24 4.04 -8.61
C GLN A 128 16.26 4.45 -10.09
N PHE A 129 17.26 5.20 -10.51
CA PHE A 129 17.40 5.72 -11.88
C PHE A 129 18.44 4.97 -12.73
N ASP A 130 19.31 4.18 -12.10
CA ASP A 130 20.29 3.37 -12.80
C ASP A 130 19.61 2.26 -13.64
N PRO A 131 19.77 2.24 -14.97
CA PRO A 131 19.17 1.23 -15.84
C PRO A 131 19.56 -0.20 -15.49
N VAL A 132 20.76 -0.41 -14.91
CA VAL A 132 21.25 -1.73 -14.51
C VAL A 132 20.46 -2.29 -13.32
N THR A 133 20.02 -1.42 -12.42
CA THR A 133 19.24 -1.81 -11.23
C THR A 133 17.83 -2.32 -11.60
N ARG A 134 17.25 -1.87 -12.73
CA ARG A 134 15.88 -2.18 -13.14
C ARG A 134 14.86 -1.85 -12.05
N ALA A 135 15.05 -0.69 -11.42
CA ALA A 135 14.28 -0.27 -10.27
C ALA A 135 12.80 -0.08 -10.59
N GLN A 136 11.96 -0.31 -9.58
CA GLN A 136 10.51 -0.22 -9.70
C GLN A 136 9.94 1.09 -9.14
N GLY A 137 10.75 1.89 -8.42
CA GLY A 137 10.33 3.12 -7.73
C GLY A 137 10.68 4.43 -8.43
N ALA A 138 11.37 4.39 -9.59
CA ALA A 138 11.84 5.60 -10.28
C ALA A 138 10.72 6.61 -10.60
N TRP A 139 9.51 6.14 -10.90
CA TRP A 139 8.35 6.95 -11.24
C TRP A 139 7.97 7.97 -10.16
N LEU A 140 8.31 7.72 -8.89
CA LEU A 140 8.06 8.64 -7.77
C LEU A 140 8.79 9.97 -7.93
N TRP A 141 9.96 9.97 -8.58
CA TRP A 141 10.84 11.15 -8.70
C TRP A 141 11.21 11.50 -10.14
N GLN A 142 10.82 10.70 -11.11
CA GLN A 142 11.08 10.95 -12.52
C GLN A 142 10.46 12.28 -12.97
N GLY A 143 11.25 13.12 -13.64
CA GLY A 143 10.84 14.45 -14.08
C GLY A 143 10.64 15.46 -12.94
N ARG A 144 11.12 15.16 -11.71
CA ARG A 144 10.86 16.00 -10.52
C ARG A 144 12.12 16.60 -9.90
N ILE A 145 13.23 15.88 -9.90
CA ILE A 145 14.49 16.32 -9.26
C ILE A 145 15.43 16.84 -10.33
N VAL A 146 15.97 18.05 -10.12
CA VAL A 146 16.86 18.72 -11.08
C VAL A 146 18.11 17.88 -11.35
N GLY A 147 18.36 17.58 -12.63
CA GLY A 147 19.55 16.87 -13.10
C GLY A 147 19.55 15.35 -12.89
N LEU A 148 18.52 14.77 -12.27
CA LEU A 148 18.50 13.33 -11.98
C LEU A 148 18.20 12.49 -13.23
N ASP A 149 17.25 12.91 -14.06
CA ASP A 149 16.94 12.24 -15.32
C ASP A 149 18.11 12.38 -16.32
N GLU A 150 18.73 13.56 -16.39
CA GLU A 150 19.93 13.83 -17.20
C GLU A 150 21.11 12.94 -16.76
N TRP A 151 21.33 12.77 -15.45
CA TRP A 151 22.35 11.87 -14.91
C TRP A 151 22.14 10.43 -15.41
N LYS A 152 20.90 9.96 -15.43
CA LYS A 152 20.55 8.65 -16.00
C LYS A 152 20.87 8.55 -17.49
N GLU A 153 20.51 9.58 -18.27
CA GLU A 153 20.74 9.63 -19.72
C GLU A 153 22.23 9.71 -20.06
N ASN A 154 23.04 10.33 -19.22
CA ASN A 154 24.49 10.46 -19.37
C ASN A 154 25.29 9.24 -18.90
N GLY A 155 24.63 8.10 -18.63
CA GLY A 155 25.29 6.83 -18.32
C GLY A 155 25.36 6.47 -16.85
N ALA A 156 24.66 7.18 -15.98
CA ALA A 156 24.45 6.85 -14.56
C ALA A 156 25.77 6.65 -13.76
N ASN A 157 26.74 7.52 -13.94
CA ASN A 157 28.00 7.47 -13.22
C ASN A 157 27.82 7.90 -11.74
N TYR A 158 27.99 6.98 -10.79
CA TYR A 158 27.78 7.25 -9.36
C TYR A 158 28.75 8.27 -8.75
N ASP A 159 29.90 8.49 -9.36
CA ASP A 159 30.90 9.44 -8.90
C ASP A 159 30.62 10.89 -9.38
N GLU A 160 29.68 11.07 -10.29
CA GLU A 160 29.22 12.39 -10.73
C GLU A 160 28.16 12.95 -9.77
N GLU A 161 28.25 14.24 -9.47
CA GLU A 161 27.27 14.95 -8.65
C GLU A 161 26.00 15.28 -9.46
N ILE A 162 24.86 15.27 -8.79
CA ILE A 162 23.57 15.74 -9.32
C ILE A 162 23.24 17.07 -8.65
N SER A 163 23.04 18.11 -9.44
CA SER A 163 22.81 19.47 -8.91
C SER A 163 21.59 19.54 -7.98
N GLY A 164 20.54 18.78 -8.26
CA GLY A 164 19.30 18.73 -7.48
C GLY A 164 19.25 17.65 -6.40
N LEU A 165 20.31 16.85 -6.21
CA LEU A 165 20.32 15.79 -5.18
C LEU A 165 21.70 15.69 -4.56
N ARG A 166 21.89 16.35 -3.42
CA ARG A 166 23.21 16.52 -2.80
C ARG A 166 23.25 16.18 -1.33
N ALA A 167 24.37 15.62 -0.90
CA ALA A 167 24.80 15.61 0.50
C ALA A 167 25.66 16.86 0.73
N LEU A 168 25.16 17.82 1.52
CA LEU A 168 25.89 19.07 1.80
C LEU A 168 27.00 18.84 2.85
N ASP A 169 26.76 17.89 3.76
CA ASP A 169 27.72 17.39 4.75
C ASP A 169 27.34 15.92 5.09
N GLU A 170 27.95 15.34 6.14
CA GLU A 170 27.70 13.93 6.51
C GLU A 170 26.24 13.63 6.89
N ARG A 171 25.43 14.64 7.27
CA ARG A 171 24.06 14.46 7.74
C ARG A 171 23.02 15.33 7.03
N THR A 172 23.43 16.28 6.22
CA THR A 172 22.52 17.23 5.58
C THR A 172 22.31 16.87 4.11
N ILE A 173 21.06 16.63 3.74
CA ILE A 173 20.60 16.35 2.39
C ILE A 173 19.89 17.59 1.84
N GLN A 174 20.14 17.91 0.58
CA GLN A 174 19.38 18.90 -0.15
C GLN A 174 18.80 18.30 -1.42
N ILE A 175 17.48 18.47 -1.60
CA ILE A 175 16.77 18.09 -2.80
C ILE A 175 16.22 19.35 -3.46
N GLN A 176 16.54 19.57 -4.74
CA GLN A 176 16.00 20.66 -5.55
C GLN A 176 15.07 20.09 -6.60
N LEU A 177 13.83 20.58 -6.60
CA LEU A 177 12.79 20.16 -7.53
C LEU A 177 12.73 21.06 -8.77
N ILE A 178 12.25 20.51 -9.87
CA ILE A 178 11.96 21.24 -11.13
C ILE A 178 10.70 22.08 -10.97
N ALA A 179 9.72 21.59 -10.22
CA ALA A 179 8.48 22.29 -9.88
C ALA A 179 8.07 21.88 -8.46
N PRO A 180 7.28 22.71 -7.73
CA PRO A 180 6.81 22.37 -6.39
C PRO A 180 6.08 21.03 -6.38
N PHE A 181 6.42 20.19 -5.39
CA PHE A 181 5.82 18.87 -5.21
C PHE A 181 5.63 18.59 -3.71
N PRO A 182 4.54 19.07 -3.10
CA PRO A 182 4.28 18.91 -1.66
C PRO A 182 4.25 17.46 -1.19
N GLN A 183 3.92 16.52 -2.09
CA GLN A 183 3.89 15.09 -1.81
C GLN A 183 5.29 14.45 -1.68
N LEU A 184 6.38 15.19 -1.94
CA LEU A 184 7.75 14.67 -1.82
C LEU A 184 7.98 13.97 -0.48
N THR A 185 7.54 14.57 0.63
CA THR A 185 7.71 14.01 1.98
C THR A 185 7.05 12.64 2.13
N HIS A 186 5.87 12.44 1.52
CA HIS A 186 5.20 11.15 1.47
C HIS A 186 5.99 10.11 0.66
N THR A 187 6.61 10.53 -0.46
CA THR A 187 7.44 9.61 -1.26
C THR A 187 8.70 9.19 -0.50
N LEU A 188 9.24 10.05 0.35
CA LEU A 188 10.39 9.78 1.20
C LEU A 188 10.07 8.87 2.42
N ALA A 189 8.80 8.58 2.66
CA ALA A 189 8.34 7.59 3.63
C ALA A 189 8.11 6.20 2.99
N GLN A 190 8.17 6.09 1.67
CA GLN A 190 7.96 4.83 0.96
C GLN A 190 9.19 3.92 1.04
N GLY A 191 8.97 2.60 1.07
CA GLY A 191 10.06 1.62 1.08
C GLY A 191 11.06 1.76 -0.08
N PHE A 192 10.67 2.37 -1.20
CA PHE A 192 11.58 2.71 -2.31
C PHE A 192 12.65 3.74 -1.95
N ALA A 193 12.37 4.60 -0.95
CA ALA A 193 13.30 5.60 -0.42
C ALA A 193 14.16 5.07 0.74
N ALA A 194 14.08 3.78 1.05
CA ALA A 194 14.88 3.14 2.08
C ALA A 194 16.38 3.26 1.77
N ILE A 195 17.17 3.55 2.80
CA ILE A 195 18.58 3.86 2.64
C ILE A 195 19.43 2.59 2.73
N VAL A 196 20.30 2.39 1.74
CA VAL A 196 21.20 1.24 1.63
C VAL A 196 22.65 1.66 1.56
N PRO A 197 23.60 0.90 2.15
CA PRO A 197 25.03 1.17 2.05
C PRO A 197 25.58 0.70 0.70
N ARG A 198 26.34 1.56 0.02
CA ARG A 198 26.97 1.25 -1.28
C ARG A 198 27.85 -0.01 -1.19
N GLU A 199 28.59 -0.14 -0.11
CA GLU A 199 29.51 -1.26 0.10
C GLU A 199 28.80 -2.62 0.06
N ALA A 200 27.63 -2.74 0.70
CA ALA A 200 26.88 -3.98 0.71
C ALA A 200 26.27 -4.29 -0.66
N VAL A 201 25.73 -3.28 -1.34
CA VAL A 201 25.18 -3.45 -2.70
C VAL A 201 26.27 -3.92 -3.67
N GLU A 202 27.45 -3.31 -3.63
CA GLU A 202 28.57 -3.68 -4.50
C GLU A 202 29.16 -5.05 -4.12
N TYR A 203 29.24 -5.36 -2.82
CA TYR A 203 29.77 -6.65 -2.33
C TYR A 203 28.90 -7.83 -2.74
N TYR A 204 27.59 -7.72 -2.55
CA TYR A 204 26.65 -8.80 -2.83
C TYR A 204 26.14 -8.82 -4.28
N GLY A 205 26.17 -7.71 -4.98
CA GLY A 205 25.63 -7.61 -6.32
C GLY A 205 24.18 -8.10 -6.36
N ARG A 206 23.90 -9.12 -7.19
CA ARG A 206 22.54 -9.68 -7.30
C ARG A 206 22.02 -10.36 -6.03
N GLU A 207 22.91 -10.86 -5.19
CA GLU A 207 22.53 -11.51 -3.93
C GLU A 207 22.01 -10.49 -2.90
N PHE A 208 22.24 -9.19 -3.09
CA PHE A 208 21.66 -8.14 -2.25
C PHE A 208 20.13 -8.22 -2.18
N ALA A 209 19.48 -8.77 -3.23
CA ALA A 209 18.04 -9.04 -3.28
C ALA A 209 17.55 -10.01 -2.17
N VAL A 210 18.42 -10.83 -1.59
CA VAL A 210 18.10 -11.80 -0.54
C VAL A 210 19.03 -11.65 0.67
N HIS A 211 19.94 -10.70 0.63
CA HIS A 211 20.90 -10.39 1.72
C HIS A 211 20.84 -8.90 2.10
N PRO A 212 19.76 -8.47 2.76
CA PRO A 212 19.56 -7.06 3.12
C PRO A 212 20.53 -6.62 4.22
N VAL A 213 21.17 -5.47 4.01
CA VAL A 213 22.00 -4.78 4.99
C VAL A 213 21.44 -3.38 5.20
N GLY A 214 20.76 -3.17 6.31
CA GLY A 214 20.05 -1.93 6.61
C GLY A 214 20.32 -1.39 8.00
N SER A 215 19.55 -0.40 8.42
CA SER A 215 19.58 0.20 9.76
C SER A 215 18.28 0.00 10.55
N GLY A 216 17.37 -0.83 10.02
CA GLY A 216 16.04 -1.04 10.55
C GLY A 216 15.99 -1.77 11.90
N PRO A 217 14.79 -1.89 12.50
CA PRO A 217 14.58 -2.51 13.81
C PRO A 217 14.89 -4.01 13.84
N PHE A 218 14.90 -4.65 12.68
CA PHE A 218 15.19 -6.08 12.56
C PHE A 218 16.30 -6.32 11.53
N ARG A 219 16.95 -7.48 11.65
CA ARG A 219 17.89 -8.04 10.67
C ARG A 219 17.35 -9.37 10.16
N LEU A 220 17.64 -9.69 8.91
CA LEU A 220 17.22 -10.96 8.31
C LEU A 220 18.02 -12.12 8.90
N GLN A 221 17.32 -13.18 9.33
CA GLN A 221 17.93 -14.46 9.73
C GLN A 221 17.76 -15.51 8.64
N ARG A 222 16.54 -15.61 8.07
CA ARG A 222 16.18 -16.58 7.05
C ARG A 222 15.21 -15.96 6.04
N PHE A 223 15.41 -16.30 4.77
CA PHE A 223 14.48 -15.98 3.70
C PHE A 223 14.53 -17.08 2.64
N ASP A 224 13.39 -17.75 2.44
CA ASP A 224 13.24 -18.84 1.47
C ASP A 224 11.79 -18.88 0.94
N SER A 225 11.45 -19.89 0.15
CA SER A 225 10.11 -20.05 -0.42
C SER A 225 9.01 -20.32 0.61
N ALA A 226 9.35 -20.75 1.82
CA ALA A 226 8.40 -21.03 2.89
C ALA A 226 8.14 -19.82 3.78
N GLY A 227 9.09 -18.88 3.87
CA GLY A 227 8.92 -17.72 4.75
C GLY A 227 10.18 -16.91 4.99
N ALA A 228 10.07 -16.01 5.95
CA ALA A 228 11.17 -15.18 6.45
C ALA A 228 11.21 -15.21 7.98
N SER A 229 12.41 -15.07 8.55
CA SER A 229 12.61 -14.87 9.98
C SER A 229 13.44 -13.61 10.20
N LEU A 230 12.90 -12.70 11.01
CA LEU A 230 13.52 -11.41 11.32
C LEU A 230 13.91 -11.40 12.80
N LEU A 231 15.20 -11.21 13.08
CA LEU A 231 15.71 -11.06 14.44
C LEU A 231 15.78 -9.58 14.83
N ARG A 232 15.50 -9.29 16.09
CA ARG A 232 15.75 -7.97 16.67
C ARG A 232 17.15 -7.47 16.30
N ASN A 233 17.25 -6.24 15.85
CA ASN A 233 18.53 -5.55 15.70
C ASN A 233 18.97 -5.00 17.06
N PRO A 234 20.05 -5.51 17.66
CA PRO A 234 20.50 -5.05 18.99
C PRO A 234 21.02 -3.61 18.98
N ASP A 235 21.47 -3.13 17.82
CA ASP A 235 22.02 -1.78 17.63
C ASP A 235 20.96 -0.79 17.11
N PHE A 236 19.69 -1.19 17.08
CA PHE A 236 18.61 -0.27 16.70
C PHE A 236 18.51 0.86 17.73
N ARG A 237 18.31 2.08 17.24
CA ARG A 237 18.25 3.28 18.08
C ARG A 237 17.21 3.17 19.19
N ALA A 238 17.59 3.59 20.39
CA ALA A 238 16.74 3.57 21.56
C ALA A 238 15.83 4.82 21.60
N GLU A 239 14.70 4.75 20.93
CA GLU A 239 13.66 5.78 20.92
C GLU A 239 12.42 5.22 21.64
N PRO A 240 12.16 5.62 22.93
CA PRO A 240 10.98 5.15 23.65
C PRO A 240 9.68 5.57 22.96
N ILE A 241 8.67 4.71 23.01
CA ILE A 241 7.33 4.98 22.47
C ILE A 241 6.66 6.05 23.34
N SER A 242 6.17 7.11 22.70
CA SER A 242 5.23 8.07 23.27
C SER A 242 3.88 7.86 22.58
N LEU A 243 2.91 7.30 23.27
CA LEU A 243 1.58 7.08 22.69
C LEU A 243 0.90 8.36 22.23
N ALA A 244 1.15 9.47 22.96
CA ALA A 244 0.62 10.77 22.58
C ALA A 244 1.22 11.27 21.26
N GLU A 245 2.53 11.09 21.05
CA GLU A 245 3.20 11.47 19.80
C GLU A 245 2.81 10.55 18.65
N GLU A 246 2.63 9.24 18.90
CA GLU A 246 2.14 8.27 17.92
C GLU A 246 0.66 8.46 17.56
N GLY A 247 -0.08 9.36 18.22
CA GLY A 247 -1.47 9.69 17.92
C GLY A 247 -2.49 8.71 18.50
N TYR A 248 -2.21 8.13 19.66
CA TYR A 248 -3.12 7.21 20.36
C TYR A 248 -4.43 7.90 20.74
N ASP A 249 -5.54 7.27 20.37
CA ASP A 249 -6.91 7.65 20.78
C ASP A 249 -7.56 6.54 21.60
N PRO A 250 -7.70 6.72 22.93
CA PRO A 250 -8.29 5.71 23.79
C PRO A 250 -9.77 5.43 23.47
N SER A 251 -10.48 6.36 22.83
CA SER A 251 -11.89 6.18 22.49
C SER A 251 -12.11 5.14 21.39
N THR A 252 -11.14 4.94 20.51
CA THR A 252 -11.19 4.02 19.37
C THR A 252 -10.21 2.85 19.48
N GLN A 253 -9.16 2.99 20.30
CA GLN A 253 -8.04 2.04 20.35
C GLN A 253 -7.82 1.43 21.75
N GLY A 254 -8.54 1.89 22.78
CA GLY A 254 -8.34 1.48 24.18
C GLY A 254 -8.55 -0.01 24.45
N GLU A 255 -9.36 -0.71 23.63
CA GLU A 255 -9.56 -2.15 23.80
C GLU A 255 -8.33 -3.00 23.38
N PHE A 256 -7.38 -2.43 22.63
CA PHE A 256 -6.27 -3.19 22.05
C PHE A 256 -5.06 -3.32 22.99
N GLY A 257 -5.12 -2.73 24.19
CA GLY A 257 -4.08 -2.83 25.24
C GLY A 257 -2.78 -2.12 24.86
N LEU A 258 -2.89 -1.06 24.06
CA LEU A 258 -1.74 -0.31 23.57
C LEU A 258 -1.08 0.53 24.67
N GLU A 259 -1.77 0.83 25.77
CA GLU A 259 -1.27 1.62 26.90
C GLU A 259 0.01 1.03 27.50
N GLN A 260 0.16 -0.31 27.45
CA GLN A 260 1.38 -0.95 27.94
C GLN A 260 2.62 -0.68 27.08
N LEU A 261 2.46 -0.10 25.89
CA LEU A 261 3.58 0.25 25.00
C LEU A 261 4.28 1.54 25.42
N GLU A 262 3.62 2.39 26.24
CA GLU A 262 4.16 3.68 26.67
C GLU A 262 5.54 3.51 27.34
N GLY A 263 6.52 4.28 26.88
CA GLY A 263 7.89 4.28 27.38
C GLY A 263 8.73 3.07 27.01
N LYS A 264 8.18 2.03 26.36
CA LYS A 264 8.96 0.88 25.89
C LYS A 264 9.78 1.24 24.65
N THR A 265 10.94 0.61 24.50
CA THR A 265 11.85 0.85 23.37
C THR A 265 11.72 -0.25 22.31
N PRO A 266 11.26 0.06 21.09
CA PRO A 266 11.16 -0.90 20.00
C PRO A 266 12.53 -1.41 19.50
N PRO A 267 12.54 -2.59 18.84
CA PRO A 267 11.44 -3.55 18.66
C PRO A 267 11.17 -4.34 19.94
N LEU A 268 9.89 -4.65 20.20
CA LEU A 268 9.45 -5.23 21.49
C LEU A 268 9.46 -6.75 21.51
N VAL A 269 9.56 -7.40 20.35
CA VAL A 269 9.74 -8.86 20.22
C VAL A 269 11.16 -9.18 19.80
N ASP A 270 11.63 -10.39 20.14
CA ASP A 270 13.00 -10.84 19.83
C ASP A 270 13.10 -11.34 18.39
N ARG A 271 11.99 -11.93 17.88
CA ARG A 271 11.91 -12.46 16.53
C ARG A 271 10.49 -12.31 15.94
N VAL A 272 10.45 -12.14 14.64
CA VAL A 272 9.21 -12.23 13.83
C VAL A 272 9.38 -13.37 12.84
N ASP A 273 8.57 -14.40 12.96
CA ASP A 273 8.52 -15.50 11.99
C ASP A 273 7.34 -15.30 11.05
N ILE A 274 7.62 -15.28 9.76
CA ILE A 274 6.62 -15.00 8.71
C ILE A 274 6.54 -16.20 7.79
N GLU A 275 5.35 -16.79 7.68
CA GLU A 275 5.06 -17.88 6.76
C GLU A 275 4.38 -17.37 5.49
N PHE A 276 4.80 -17.87 4.32
CA PHE A 276 4.17 -17.55 3.05
C PHE A 276 3.11 -18.61 2.74
N ILE A 277 1.86 -18.30 3.08
CA ILE A 277 0.72 -19.20 2.92
C ILE A 277 -0.26 -18.56 1.93
N ALA A 278 -0.25 -18.98 0.68
CA ALA A 278 -1.08 -18.41 -0.38
C ALA A 278 -2.58 -18.68 -0.18
N GLU A 279 -2.93 -19.88 0.30
CA GLU A 279 -4.32 -20.30 0.41
C GLU A 279 -5.01 -19.74 1.66
N ASP A 280 -6.11 -19.02 1.46
CA ASP A 280 -6.91 -18.39 2.52
C ASP A 280 -7.36 -19.39 3.60
N ALA A 281 -7.82 -20.57 3.19
CA ALA A 281 -8.29 -21.60 4.10
C ALA A 281 -7.15 -22.16 4.98
N ALA A 282 -5.94 -22.30 4.44
CA ALA A 282 -4.78 -22.74 5.19
C ALA A 282 -4.38 -21.70 6.24
N ARG A 283 -4.26 -20.40 5.86
CA ARG A 283 -3.98 -19.30 6.80
C ARG A 283 -5.00 -19.24 7.93
N TRP A 284 -6.29 -19.33 7.58
CA TRP A 284 -7.38 -19.34 8.56
C TRP A 284 -7.25 -20.50 9.55
N ASN A 285 -7.02 -21.71 9.08
CA ASN A 285 -6.89 -22.89 9.94
C ASN A 285 -5.65 -22.81 10.84
N THR A 286 -4.51 -22.33 10.33
CA THR A 286 -3.27 -22.12 11.10
C THR A 286 -3.47 -21.09 12.22
N PHE A 287 -4.18 -19.99 11.93
CA PHE A 287 -4.57 -19.00 12.95
C PHE A 287 -5.52 -19.59 14.02
N MET A 288 -6.57 -20.31 13.62
CA MET A 288 -7.53 -20.91 14.56
C MET A 288 -6.88 -21.98 15.44
N ALA A 289 -5.82 -22.64 14.94
CA ALA A 289 -4.98 -23.58 15.71
C ALA A 289 -4.02 -22.89 16.68
N GLY A 290 -3.94 -21.54 16.68
CA GLY A 290 -3.08 -20.76 17.58
C GLY A 290 -1.61 -20.70 17.16
N GLN A 291 -1.28 -21.11 15.92
CA GLN A 291 0.08 -21.06 15.37
C GLN A 291 0.44 -19.68 14.80
N LEU A 292 -0.56 -18.85 14.51
CA LEU A 292 -0.42 -17.45 14.09
C LEU A 292 -1.14 -16.55 15.10
N GLN A 293 -0.58 -15.38 15.38
CA GLN A 293 -1.23 -14.40 16.24
C GLN A 293 -2.13 -13.40 15.48
N PHE A 294 -2.07 -13.37 14.17
CA PHE A 294 -2.81 -12.43 13.31
C PHE A 294 -3.32 -13.13 12.06
N VAL A 295 -4.52 -12.71 11.60
CA VAL A 295 -5.06 -13.12 10.30
C VAL A 295 -5.93 -12.01 9.69
N LYS A 296 -5.84 -11.85 8.37
CA LYS A 296 -6.89 -11.23 7.57
C LYS A 296 -7.98 -12.29 7.34
N VAL A 297 -9.19 -12.02 7.80
CA VAL A 297 -10.30 -12.97 7.70
C VAL A 297 -10.71 -13.14 6.24
N PRO A 298 -10.72 -14.36 5.70
CA PRO A 298 -11.25 -14.61 4.36
C PRO A 298 -12.75 -14.26 4.29
N VAL A 299 -13.20 -13.70 3.17
CA VAL A 299 -14.61 -13.36 2.96
C VAL A 299 -15.54 -14.57 3.19
N SER A 300 -15.10 -15.76 2.80
CA SER A 300 -15.83 -17.02 3.00
C SER A 300 -16.06 -17.39 4.48
N GLN A 301 -15.35 -16.77 5.42
CA GLN A 301 -15.47 -17.00 6.85
C GLN A 301 -16.31 -15.94 7.58
N PHE A 302 -16.72 -14.87 6.91
CA PHE A 302 -17.43 -13.76 7.57
C PHE A 302 -18.70 -14.20 8.31
N ASP A 303 -19.50 -15.13 7.76
CA ASP A 303 -20.70 -15.64 8.42
C ASP A 303 -20.43 -16.45 9.68
N ARG A 304 -19.19 -17.00 9.80
CA ARG A 304 -18.75 -17.79 10.97
C ARG A 304 -17.97 -16.96 11.98
N VAL A 305 -17.67 -15.72 11.65
CA VAL A 305 -16.83 -14.81 12.46
C VAL A 305 -17.66 -13.65 12.98
N LEU A 306 -18.50 -13.07 12.14
CA LEU A 306 -19.23 -11.84 12.43
C LEU A 306 -20.66 -12.15 12.86
N LYS A 307 -21.02 -11.69 14.06
CA LYS A 307 -22.39 -11.63 14.58
C LYS A 307 -23.20 -10.53 13.91
N ASN A 308 -22.55 -9.42 13.58
CA ASN A 308 -23.12 -8.27 12.89
C ASN A 308 -22.06 -7.71 11.90
N ARG A 309 -22.51 -7.15 10.78
CA ARG A 309 -21.64 -6.56 9.75
C ARG A 309 -21.62 -5.03 9.76
N ASN A 310 -22.63 -4.42 10.34
CA ASN A 310 -22.69 -2.95 10.43
C ASN A 310 -23.26 -2.50 11.80
N PRO A 311 -22.41 -2.07 12.76
CA PRO A 311 -20.95 -2.17 12.73
C PRO A 311 -20.47 -3.63 12.77
N PRO A 312 -19.29 -3.96 12.26
CA PRO A 312 -18.72 -5.31 12.38
C PRO A 312 -18.48 -5.69 13.82
N LEU A 313 -19.08 -6.82 14.25
CA LEU A 313 -18.97 -7.34 15.62
C LEU A 313 -18.68 -8.85 15.55
N LEU A 314 -17.78 -9.33 16.42
CA LEU A 314 -17.47 -10.75 16.53
C LEU A 314 -18.63 -11.53 17.16
N LEU A 315 -18.72 -12.81 16.83
CA LEU A 315 -19.42 -13.80 17.63
C LEU A 315 -18.85 -13.82 19.06
N ASN A 316 -19.71 -13.99 20.07
CA ASN A 316 -19.33 -13.87 21.48
C ASN A 316 -18.17 -14.82 21.86
N GLU A 317 -18.17 -16.03 21.34
CA GLU A 317 -17.13 -17.05 21.56
C GLU A 317 -15.75 -16.65 21.01
N LEU A 318 -15.73 -15.92 19.89
CA LEU A 318 -14.48 -15.41 19.29
C LEU A 318 -14.02 -14.12 19.97
N ALA A 319 -14.95 -13.29 20.43
CA ALA A 319 -14.64 -12.04 21.10
C ALA A 319 -13.88 -12.21 22.43
N THR A 320 -13.94 -13.42 23.05
CA THR A 320 -13.13 -13.74 24.24
C THR A 320 -11.66 -14.04 23.92
N ARG A 321 -11.37 -14.43 22.68
CA ARG A 321 -10.03 -14.86 22.24
C ARG A 321 -9.33 -13.82 21.38
N PHE A 322 -10.08 -13.07 20.58
CA PHE A 322 -9.54 -12.22 19.55
C PHE A 322 -10.02 -10.78 19.65
N HIS A 323 -9.18 -9.86 19.22
CA HIS A 323 -9.56 -8.52 18.84
C HIS A 323 -10.04 -8.51 17.40
N LEU A 324 -10.86 -7.54 17.04
CA LEU A 324 -11.36 -7.28 15.70
C LEU A 324 -10.99 -5.86 15.29
N LEU A 325 -10.43 -5.72 14.09
CA LEU A 325 -10.35 -4.45 13.39
C LEU A 325 -11.00 -4.61 12.00
N ALA A 326 -11.95 -3.77 11.69
CA ALA A 326 -12.49 -3.60 10.35
C ALA A 326 -11.96 -2.27 9.79
N SER A 327 -10.97 -2.35 8.92
CA SER A 327 -10.30 -1.19 8.31
C SER A 327 -10.69 -1.06 6.83
N ARG A 328 -10.92 0.16 6.37
CA ARG A 328 -11.11 0.44 4.95
C ARG A 328 -9.78 0.36 4.24
N GLU A 329 -9.77 -0.23 3.04
CA GLU A 329 -8.59 -0.18 2.18
C GLU A 329 -8.30 1.26 1.74
N SER A 330 -7.03 1.56 1.55
CA SER A 330 -6.53 2.85 1.05
C SER A 330 -6.76 3.02 -0.45
N GLY A 331 -7.93 2.62 -0.95
CA GLY A 331 -8.21 2.69 -2.37
C GLY A 331 -9.66 2.40 -2.71
N PHE A 332 -9.90 2.13 -3.98
CA PHE A 332 -11.24 1.83 -4.49
C PHE A 332 -11.21 0.96 -5.74
N VAL A 333 -12.31 0.28 -5.98
CA VAL A 333 -12.56 -0.45 -7.22
C VAL A 333 -13.39 0.41 -8.17
N TYR A 334 -13.09 0.32 -9.46
CA TYR A 334 -13.73 1.12 -10.48
C TYR A 334 -13.70 0.42 -11.85
N THR A 335 -14.59 0.85 -12.75
CA THR A 335 -14.53 0.52 -14.17
C THR A 335 -14.54 1.83 -14.95
N VAL A 336 -13.52 2.07 -15.78
CA VAL A 336 -13.45 3.26 -16.64
C VAL A 336 -13.83 2.93 -18.06
N PHE A 337 -14.38 3.92 -18.76
CA PHE A 337 -14.56 3.88 -20.20
C PHE A 337 -13.27 4.38 -20.87
N ASN A 338 -12.80 3.66 -21.90
CA ASN A 338 -11.70 4.15 -22.72
C ASN A 338 -12.20 5.31 -23.59
N MET A 339 -11.80 6.52 -23.26
CA MET A 339 -12.29 7.73 -23.93
C MET A 339 -11.76 7.88 -25.37
N ASP A 340 -10.74 7.12 -25.75
CA ASP A 340 -10.27 7.06 -27.14
C ASP A 340 -11.11 6.11 -28.03
N ASP A 341 -11.99 5.29 -27.46
CA ASP A 341 -12.91 4.45 -28.22
C ASP A 341 -14.13 5.26 -28.67
N SER A 342 -14.20 5.63 -29.93
CA SER A 342 -15.26 6.49 -30.49
C SER A 342 -16.69 5.92 -30.38
N ARG A 343 -16.83 4.63 -30.03
CA ARG A 343 -18.15 4.00 -29.81
C ARG A 343 -18.77 4.40 -28.48
N ILE A 344 -17.94 4.84 -27.48
CA ILE A 344 -18.39 5.17 -26.13
C ILE A 344 -17.68 6.40 -25.55
N GLY A 345 -16.48 6.72 -26.01
CA GLY A 345 -15.66 7.84 -25.61
C GLY A 345 -15.82 9.07 -26.50
N TYR A 346 -14.72 9.78 -26.70
CA TYR A 346 -14.68 11.01 -27.49
C TYR A 346 -15.06 10.77 -28.95
N HIS A 347 -15.78 11.74 -29.53
CA HIS A 347 -16.13 11.71 -30.94
C HIS A 347 -15.96 13.09 -31.57
N PRO A 348 -15.44 13.19 -32.83
CA PRO A 348 -15.26 14.48 -33.49
C PRO A 348 -16.57 15.20 -33.82
N ASP A 349 -17.68 14.47 -33.96
CA ASP A 349 -19.05 15.02 -34.08
C ASP A 349 -19.59 15.32 -32.67
N PRO A 350 -19.90 16.59 -32.34
CA PRO A 350 -20.41 16.97 -31.03
C PRO A 350 -21.74 16.30 -30.63
N ASP A 351 -22.60 16.05 -31.60
CA ASP A 351 -23.88 15.38 -31.32
C ASP A 351 -23.67 13.92 -30.96
N GLN A 352 -22.73 13.24 -31.61
CA GLN A 352 -22.36 11.87 -31.24
C GLN A 352 -21.61 11.83 -29.92
N GLU A 353 -20.75 12.82 -29.62
CA GLU A 353 -20.10 12.94 -28.30
C GLU A 353 -21.12 13.08 -27.17
N ALA A 354 -22.12 13.94 -27.34
CA ALA A 354 -23.22 14.10 -26.37
C ALA A 354 -24.02 12.79 -26.20
N ARG A 355 -24.26 12.06 -27.28
CA ARG A 355 -24.89 10.73 -27.24
C ARG A 355 -24.01 9.71 -26.47
N ASN A 356 -22.72 9.66 -26.74
CA ASN A 356 -21.80 8.78 -26.06
C ASN A 356 -21.73 9.09 -24.55
N ARG A 357 -21.68 10.36 -24.17
CA ARG A 357 -21.75 10.78 -22.76
C ARG A 357 -23.05 10.32 -22.11
N ALA A 358 -24.19 10.54 -22.76
CA ALA A 358 -25.48 10.07 -22.25
C ALA A 358 -25.53 8.54 -22.07
N LEU A 359 -24.90 7.78 -22.98
CA LEU A 359 -24.78 6.33 -22.85
C LEU A 359 -23.93 5.94 -21.63
N ARG A 360 -22.77 6.57 -21.42
CA ARG A 360 -21.95 6.33 -20.23
C ARG A 360 -22.71 6.64 -18.95
N CYS A 361 -23.40 7.78 -18.89
CA CYS A 361 -24.23 8.16 -17.75
C CYS A 361 -25.37 7.15 -17.49
N ALA A 362 -26.02 6.65 -18.54
CA ALA A 362 -27.07 5.63 -18.41
C ALA A 362 -26.51 4.31 -17.86
N ILE A 363 -25.33 3.88 -18.31
CA ILE A 363 -24.65 2.68 -17.80
C ILE A 363 -24.31 2.84 -16.30
N ILE A 364 -23.80 4.01 -15.88
CA ILE A 364 -23.48 4.31 -14.48
C ILE A 364 -24.74 4.27 -13.61
N LYS A 365 -25.84 4.90 -14.08
CA LYS A 365 -27.13 4.91 -13.35
C LYS A 365 -27.82 3.54 -13.28
N ALA A 366 -27.49 2.63 -14.19
CA ALA A 366 -27.97 1.25 -14.18
C ALA A 366 -27.14 0.35 -13.24
N PHE A 367 -25.97 0.80 -12.78
CA PHE A 367 -25.09 -0.02 -11.97
C PHE A 367 -25.52 -0.04 -10.50
N ASP A 368 -25.90 -1.21 -10.00
CA ASP A 368 -26.32 -1.41 -8.61
C ASP A 368 -25.10 -1.70 -7.70
N TRP A 369 -24.54 -0.63 -7.14
CA TRP A 369 -23.43 -0.72 -6.20
C TRP A 369 -23.82 -1.45 -4.90
N GLN A 370 -25.06 -1.30 -4.43
CA GLN A 370 -25.50 -2.01 -3.22
C GLN A 370 -25.49 -3.53 -3.45
N ARG A 371 -26.08 -3.97 -4.57
CA ARG A 371 -26.10 -5.38 -4.94
C ARG A 371 -24.71 -5.94 -5.22
N ARG A 372 -23.82 -5.14 -5.84
CA ARG A 372 -22.41 -5.48 -6.03
C ARG A 372 -21.71 -5.67 -4.68
N ASN A 373 -21.93 -4.75 -3.74
CA ASN A 373 -21.35 -4.81 -2.39
C ASN A 373 -21.83 -6.04 -1.61
N GLU A 374 -23.15 -6.31 -1.64
CA GLU A 374 -23.73 -7.46 -0.95
C GLU A 374 -23.13 -8.80 -1.43
N ILE A 375 -23.04 -8.99 -2.74
CA ILE A 375 -22.62 -10.27 -3.33
C ILE A 375 -21.11 -10.49 -3.24
N PHE A 376 -20.30 -9.48 -3.59
CA PHE A 376 -18.85 -9.66 -3.75
C PHE A 376 -18.01 -9.13 -2.58
N TYR A 377 -18.59 -8.25 -1.75
CA TYR A 377 -17.89 -7.65 -0.61
C TYR A 377 -18.65 -7.85 0.71
N SER A 378 -19.62 -8.77 0.73
CA SER A 378 -20.40 -9.16 1.92
C SER A 378 -21.12 -7.99 2.62
N GLY A 379 -21.44 -6.93 1.90
CA GLY A 379 -22.05 -5.72 2.44
C GLY A 379 -21.11 -4.84 3.29
N LEU A 380 -19.82 -5.16 3.38
CA LEU A 380 -18.84 -4.44 4.18
C LEU A 380 -18.13 -3.32 3.42
N GLY A 381 -18.20 -3.29 2.08
CA GLY A 381 -17.63 -2.22 1.28
C GLY A 381 -18.32 -0.88 1.56
N THR A 382 -17.57 0.20 1.50
CA THR A 382 -18.11 1.55 1.60
C THR A 382 -18.31 2.11 0.21
N VAL A 383 -19.57 2.28 -0.21
CA VAL A 383 -19.92 2.94 -1.48
C VAL A 383 -19.83 4.46 -1.30
N PHE A 384 -19.19 5.15 -2.23
CA PHE A 384 -19.01 6.61 -2.20
C PHE A 384 -19.03 7.20 -3.63
N PRO A 385 -19.39 8.48 -3.83
CA PRO A 385 -19.41 9.12 -5.14
C PRO A 385 -18.03 9.53 -5.63
N GLY A 386 -17.72 9.28 -6.88
CA GLY A 386 -16.52 9.76 -7.56
C GLY A 386 -15.25 8.95 -7.25
N ILE A 387 -14.12 9.64 -7.17
CA ILE A 387 -12.77 9.08 -7.21
C ILE A 387 -11.91 9.42 -5.98
N ILE A 388 -12.44 10.18 -5.01
CA ILE A 388 -11.74 10.47 -3.74
C ILE A 388 -12.26 9.48 -2.69
N PRO A 389 -11.47 8.47 -2.30
CA PRO A 389 -11.93 7.43 -1.37
C PRO A 389 -12.02 7.96 0.07
N PRO A 390 -12.87 7.35 0.93
CA PRO A 390 -13.14 7.81 2.29
C PRO A 390 -11.95 7.85 3.25
N ILE A 391 -10.81 7.28 2.87
CA ILE A 391 -9.57 7.31 3.65
C ILE A 391 -8.77 8.60 3.42
N ALA A 392 -8.98 9.30 2.30
CA ALA A 392 -8.33 10.56 2.00
C ALA A 392 -8.90 11.69 2.88
N ALA A 393 -8.03 12.59 3.34
CA ALA A 393 -8.43 13.73 4.18
C ALA A 393 -9.39 14.69 3.46
N GLU A 394 -9.31 14.76 2.15
CA GLU A 394 -10.11 15.61 1.27
C GLU A 394 -11.49 15.05 0.94
N PHE A 395 -11.78 13.80 1.36
CA PHE A 395 -13.08 13.19 1.13
C PHE A 395 -14.23 14.03 1.69
N ASP A 396 -15.27 14.20 0.90
CA ASP A 396 -16.50 14.86 1.33
C ASP A 396 -17.58 13.85 1.71
N LYS A 397 -17.78 13.64 3.01
CA LYS A 397 -18.83 12.75 3.52
C LYS A 397 -20.27 13.21 3.23
N ASN A 398 -20.43 14.50 2.86
CA ASN A 398 -21.73 15.11 2.55
C ASN A 398 -21.99 15.23 1.04
N GLN A 399 -21.08 14.73 0.20
CA GLN A 399 -21.26 14.75 -1.25
C GLN A 399 -22.54 14.01 -1.67
N ASP A 400 -23.23 14.55 -2.67
CA ASP A 400 -24.42 13.93 -3.24
C ASP A 400 -24.09 12.52 -3.75
N ARG A 401 -24.97 11.58 -3.42
CA ARG A 401 -24.81 10.17 -3.74
C ARG A 401 -25.56 9.72 -5.00
N GLU A 402 -26.11 10.65 -5.77
CA GLU A 402 -26.90 10.32 -6.98
C GLU A 402 -26.08 9.48 -7.99
N SER A 403 -24.78 9.78 -8.13
CA SER A 403 -23.89 9.08 -9.06
C SER A 403 -23.63 7.60 -8.73
N VAL A 404 -23.88 7.19 -7.49
CA VAL A 404 -23.71 5.80 -7.02
C VAL A 404 -25.04 5.15 -6.63
N SER A 405 -26.15 5.82 -6.91
CA SER A 405 -27.49 5.33 -6.63
C SER A 405 -28.12 4.73 -7.89
N LEU A 406 -28.64 3.50 -7.78
CA LEU A 406 -29.36 2.85 -8.86
C LEU A 406 -30.57 3.70 -9.28
N ASN A 407 -30.65 4.04 -10.57
CA ASN A 407 -31.78 4.78 -11.14
C ASN A 407 -32.09 4.30 -12.57
N VAL A 408 -32.77 3.17 -12.65
CA VAL A 408 -33.14 2.52 -13.93
C VAL A 408 -34.02 3.42 -14.80
N GLU A 409 -34.98 4.15 -14.20
CA GLU A 409 -35.89 5.03 -14.93
C GLU A 409 -35.14 6.18 -15.61
N ASN A 410 -34.22 6.82 -14.88
CA ASN A 410 -33.38 7.88 -15.42
C ASN A 410 -32.45 7.35 -16.52
N ALA A 411 -31.84 6.17 -16.31
CA ALA A 411 -31.01 5.53 -17.33
C ALA A 411 -31.75 5.29 -18.64
N ILE A 412 -32.99 4.75 -18.58
CA ILE A 412 -33.85 4.53 -19.76
C ILE A 412 -34.22 5.87 -20.41
N SER A 413 -34.53 6.89 -19.59
CA SER A 413 -34.89 8.22 -20.10
C SER A 413 -33.75 8.86 -20.88
N LEU A 414 -32.51 8.78 -20.34
CA LEU A 414 -31.30 9.27 -21.03
C LEU A 414 -31.06 8.56 -22.36
N LEU A 415 -31.17 7.23 -22.40
CA LEU A 415 -31.01 6.49 -23.64
C LEU A 415 -32.02 6.95 -24.70
N LYS A 416 -33.29 7.12 -24.31
CA LYS A 416 -34.38 7.56 -25.22
C LYS A 416 -34.17 9.00 -25.68
N GLU A 417 -33.85 9.92 -24.78
CA GLU A 417 -33.66 11.34 -25.07
C GLU A 417 -32.57 11.56 -26.11
N PHE A 418 -31.44 10.83 -25.98
CA PHE A 418 -30.32 10.92 -26.91
C PHE A 418 -30.41 9.93 -28.09
N GLY A 419 -31.60 9.37 -28.36
CA GLY A 419 -31.90 8.56 -29.55
C GLY A 419 -31.22 7.18 -29.55
N TRP A 420 -30.81 6.66 -28.40
CA TRP A 420 -30.35 5.29 -28.28
C TRP A 420 -31.51 4.30 -28.25
N ASN A 421 -31.37 3.21 -28.99
CA ASN A 421 -32.33 2.12 -29.05
C ASN A 421 -31.61 0.81 -29.28
N ARG A 422 -32.35 -0.31 -29.23
CA ARG A 422 -31.78 -1.66 -29.35
C ARG A 422 -30.91 -1.86 -30.61
N ASP A 423 -31.25 -1.21 -31.70
CA ASP A 423 -30.58 -1.44 -32.99
C ASP A 423 -29.27 -0.67 -33.09
N ASN A 424 -29.21 0.56 -32.55
CA ASN A 424 -28.06 1.45 -32.68
C ASN A 424 -27.12 1.47 -31.46
N LEU A 425 -27.47 0.83 -30.32
CA LEU A 425 -26.55 0.66 -29.20
C LEU A 425 -25.25 -0.07 -29.64
N PRO A 426 -24.05 0.37 -29.24
CA PRO A 426 -22.81 -0.27 -29.64
C PRO A 426 -22.63 -1.64 -28.97
N VAL A 427 -21.70 -2.44 -29.45
CA VAL A 427 -21.19 -3.61 -28.71
C VAL A 427 -20.26 -3.12 -27.62
N LEU A 428 -20.56 -3.46 -26.37
CA LEU A 428 -19.70 -3.18 -25.22
C LEU A 428 -18.77 -4.36 -24.98
N GLU A 429 -17.47 -4.08 -24.88
CA GLU A 429 -16.42 -5.05 -24.58
C GLU A 429 -15.88 -4.77 -23.17
N TYR A 430 -16.21 -5.67 -22.24
CA TYR A 430 -15.84 -5.56 -20.83
C TYR A 430 -14.59 -6.39 -20.56
N GLY A 431 -13.46 -5.73 -20.32
CA GLY A 431 -12.16 -6.37 -20.13
C GLY A 431 -11.91 -6.80 -18.69
N PHE A 432 -11.38 -8.03 -18.51
CA PHE A 432 -10.95 -8.52 -17.20
C PHE A 432 -10.01 -9.74 -17.31
N PRO A 433 -9.13 -9.99 -16.31
CA PRO A 433 -8.33 -11.20 -16.24
C PRO A 433 -9.21 -12.41 -15.91
N SER A 434 -8.90 -13.56 -16.47
CA SER A 434 -9.70 -14.78 -16.35
C SER A 434 -9.70 -15.32 -14.91
N SER A 435 -10.82 -15.16 -14.21
CA SER A 435 -11.11 -15.78 -12.92
C SER A 435 -12.61 -16.08 -12.80
N VAL A 436 -12.97 -16.92 -11.83
CA VAL A 436 -14.40 -17.22 -11.55
C VAL A 436 -15.10 -15.98 -11.06
N THR A 437 -14.49 -15.23 -10.14
CA THR A 437 -15.06 -14.02 -9.55
C THR A 437 -15.29 -12.93 -10.60
N GLU A 438 -14.28 -12.66 -11.44
CA GLU A 438 -14.41 -11.63 -12.49
C GLU A 438 -15.50 -11.99 -13.50
N ARG A 439 -15.62 -13.27 -13.84
CA ARG A 439 -16.72 -13.75 -14.70
C ARG A 439 -18.10 -13.54 -14.06
N GLN A 440 -18.24 -13.82 -12.78
CA GLN A 440 -19.49 -13.57 -12.04
C GLN A 440 -19.79 -12.08 -11.94
N MET A 441 -18.79 -11.23 -11.75
CA MET A 441 -18.92 -9.78 -11.75
C MET A 441 -19.37 -9.24 -13.12
N PHE A 442 -18.85 -9.82 -14.21
CA PHE A 442 -19.28 -9.51 -15.57
C PHE A 442 -20.73 -9.90 -15.81
N GLU A 443 -21.16 -11.12 -15.41
CA GLU A 443 -22.56 -11.55 -15.57
C GLU A 443 -23.52 -10.65 -14.77
N GLN A 444 -23.13 -10.22 -13.60
CA GLN A 444 -23.89 -9.24 -12.84
C GLN A 444 -23.98 -7.89 -13.58
N PHE A 445 -22.86 -7.37 -14.12
CA PHE A 445 -22.85 -6.16 -14.93
C PHE A 445 -23.80 -6.28 -16.13
N ARG A 446 -23.77 -7.41 -16.84
CA ARG A 446 -24.66 -7.70 -17.96
C ARG A 446 -26.13 -7.67 -17.53
N SER A 447 -26.45 -8.23 -16.36
CA SER A 447 -27.82 -8.21 -15.82
C SER A 447 -28.30 -6.79 -15.48
N PHE A 448 -27.42 -5.92 -14.98
CA PHE A 448 -27.76 -4.52 -14.71
C PHE A 448 -28.12 -3.77 -15.99
N LEU A 449 -27.38 -3.98 -17.07
CA LEU A 449 -27.65 -3.33 -18.35
C LEU A 449 -28.89 -3.91 -19.05
N ALA A 450 -29.18 -5.19 -18.87
CA ALA A 450 -30.42 -5.80 -19.36
C ALA A 450 -31.66 -5.10 -18.78
N ALA A 451 -31.59 -4.64 -17.53
CA ALA A 451 -32.67 -3.92 -16.85
C ALA A 451 -33.04 -2.58 -17.53
N ILE A 452 -32.10 -1.96 -18.26
CA ILE A 452 -32.31 -0.73 -19.02
C ILE A 452 -32.58 -1.00 -20.52
N GLY A 453 -32.79 -2.27 -20.89
CA GLY A 453 -33.08 -2.68 -22.26
C GLY A 453 -31.87 -2.84 -23.18
N TYR A 454 -30.66 -2.86 -22.62
CA TYR A 454 -29.44 -3.15 -23.39
C TYR A 454 -29.48 -4.61 -23.88
N PRO A 455 -29.27 -4.90 -25.18
CA PRO A 455 -29.29 -6.28 -25.68
C PRO A 455 -28.11 -7.08 -25.08
N GLU A 456 -28.40 -8.22 -24.46
CA GLU A 456 -27.39 -9.05 -23.83
C GLU A 456 -26.30 -9.51 -24.81
N GLU A 457 -26.66 -9.78 -26.06
CA GLU A 457 -25.75 -10.18 -27.14
C GLU A 457 -24.73 -9.09 -27.52
N LYS A 458 -25.04 -7.83 -27.18
CA LYS A 458 -24.16 -6.68 -27.38
C LYS A 458 -23.24 -6.40 -26.20
N ILE A 459 -23.31 -7.16 -25.11
CA ILE A 459 -22.44 -7.01 -23.94
C ILE A 459 -21.52 -8.23 -23.90
N ARG A 460 -20.25 -8.04 -24.24
CA ARG A 460 -19.30 -9.13 -24.48
C ARG A 460 -18.14 -9.11 -23.48
N PRO A 461 -17.74 -10.27 -22.92
CA PRO A 461 -16.54 -10.36 -22.12
C PRO A 461 -15.29 -10.34 -23.03
N LEU A 462 -14.29 -9.56 -22.65
CA LEU A 462 -12.95 -9.58 -23.23
C LEU A 462 -12.01 -10.12 -22.14
N THR A 463 -11.66 -11.42 -22.23
CA THR A 463 -10.93 -12.13 -21.18
C THR A 463 -9.46 -12.32 -21.53
N PHE A 464 -8.59 -12.17 -20.54
CA PHE A 464 -7.15 -12.32 -20.68
C PHE A 464 -6.65 -13.43 -19.74
N ALA A 465 -5.67 -14.21 -20.18
CA ALA A 465 -5.16 -15.34 -19.41
C ALA A 465 -4.52 -14.92 -18.09
N THR A 466 -3.81 -13.79 -18.08
CA THR A 466 -3.15 -13.25 -16.89
C THR A 466 -3.47 -11.76 -16.71
N TYR A 467 -3.27 -11.25 -15.50
CA TYR A 467 -3.35 -9.81 -15.25
C TYR A 467 -2.34 -9.01 -16.08
N GLY A 468 -1.14 -9.56 -16.31
CA GLY A 468 -0.12 -8.91 -17.13
C GLY A 468 -0.54 -8.77 -18.60
N ASP A 469 -1.26 -9.76 -19.17
CA ASP A 469 -1.81 -9.68 -20.52
C ASP A 469 -2.91 -8.61 -20.59
N TYR A 470 -3.78 -8.59 -19.60
CA TYR A 470 -4.83 -7.60 -19.46
C TYR A 470 -4.26 -6.17 -19.33
N ALA A 471 -3.24 -6.00 -18.49
CA ALA A 471 -2.57 -4.73 -18.31
C ALA A 471 -1.93 -4.21 -19.60
N ARG A 472 -1.26 -5.07 -20.37
CA ARG A 472 -0.71 -4.69 -21.68
C ARG A 472 -1.82 -4.23 -22.64
N ALA A 473 -2.94 -4.94 -22.68
CA ALA A 473 -4.04 -4.61 -23.59
C ALA A 473 -4.67 -3.24 -23.27
N TYR A 474 -4.96 -2.93 -22.00
CA TYR A 474 -5.52 -1.62 -21.69
C TYR A 474 -4.51 -0.48 -21.82
N ILE A 475 -3.22 -0.72 -21.53
CA ILE A 475 -2.15 0.24 -21.81
C ILE A 475 -2.01 0.50 -23.32
N SER A 476 -2.21 -0.51 -24.16
CA SER A 476 -2.25 -0.38 -25.62
C SER A 476 -3.59 0.17 -26.16
N ARG A 477 -4.53 0.55 -25.27
CA ARG A 477 -5.85 1.12 -25.59
C ARG A 477 -6.80 0.17 -26.32
N GLU A 478 -6.60 -1.14 -26.19
CA GLU A 478 -7.37 -2.18 -26.88
C GLU A 478 -8.64 -2.59 -26.12
N VAL A 479 -8.84 -2.12 -24.88
CA VAL A 479 -9.95 -2.48 -24.01
C VAL A 479 -10.92 -1.30 -23.91
N MET A 480 -12.21 -1.54 -24.18
CA MET A 480 -13.25 -0.49 -24.13
C MET A 480 -13.67 -0.14 -22.69
N LEU A 481 -14.02 -1.15 -21.88
CA LEU A 481 -14.35 -0.99 -20.46
C LEU A 481 -13.28 -1.69 -19.64
N ILE A 482 -12.55 -0.90 -18.85
CA ILE A 482 -11.38 -1.34 -18.08
C ILE A 482 -11.76 -1.41 -16.61
N THR A 483 -11.87 -2.63 -16.06
CA THR A 483 -12.10 -2.85 -14.62
C THR A 483 -10.78 -2.92 -13.89
N SER A 484 -10.63 -2.14 -12.83
CA SER A 484 -9.41 -2.05 -12.05
C SER A 484 -9.68 -1.73 -10.58
N ALA A 485 -8.62 -1.74 -9.80
CA ALA A 485 -8.58 -1.18 -8.45
C ALA A 485 -7.33 -0.33 -8.31
N TRP A 486 -7.43 0.75 -7.57
CA TRP A 486 -6.29 1.57 -7.19
C TRP A 486 -6.10 1.49 -5.68
N THR A 487 -4.88 1.27 -5.26
CA THR A 487 -4.47 1.41 -3.86
C THR A 487 -3.56 2.62 -3.76
N MET A 488 -3.92 3.57 -2.90
CA MET A 488 -3.15 4.80 -2.74
C MET A 488 -1.76 4.51 -2.18
N ASP A 489 -0.75 5.18 -2.71
CA ASP A 489 0.62 5.10 -2.20
C ASP A 489 0.84 6.00 -0.98
N TYR A 490 0.03 7.06 -0.85
CA TYR A 490 0.04 8.00 0.28
C TYR A 490 -1.36 8.59 0.49
N PRO A 491 -1.72 9.06 1.71
CA PRO A 491 -3.07 9.50 2.07
C PRO A 491 -3.37 10.94 1.62
N ASP A 492 -3.19 11.23 0.34
CA ASP A 492 -3.51 12.51 -0.30
C ASP A 492 -4.34 12.22 -1.55
N ALA A 493 -5.46 12.91 -1.73
CA ALA A 493 -6.38 12.68 -2.85
C ALA A 493 -5.71 12.88 -4.23
N GLU A 494 -4.61 13.60 -4.31
CA GLU A 494 -3.81 13.71 -5.54
C GLU A 494 -3.51 12.33 -6.14
N ASN A 495 -3.22 11.35 -5.27
CA ASN A 495 -2.87 9.99 -5.69
C ASN A 495 -3.98 9.25 -6.45
N THR A 496 -5.23 9.65 -6.29
CA THR A 496 -6.36 9.11 -7.06
C THR A 496 -6.78 10.05 -8.20
N ILE A 497 -6.69 11.35 -7.99
CA ILE A 497 -7.04 12.35 -9.00
C ILE A 497 -6.11 12.27 -10.22
N GLN A 498 -4.82 11.97 -10.05
CA GLN A 498 -3.87 11.79 -11.14
C GLN A 498 -4.29 10.74 -12.17
N LEU A 499 -5.14 9.78 -11.78
CA LEU A 499 -5.65 8.73 -12.66
C LEU A 499 -6.54 9.26 -13.80
N PHE A 500 -6.93 10.53 -13.73
CA PHE A 500 -7.77 11.20 -14.72
C PHE A 500 -7.09 12.45 -15.32
N PHE A 501 -5.84 12.72 -14.98
CA PHE A 501 -5.09 13.82 -15.55
C PHE A 501 -4.66 13.50 -16.98
N GLY A 502 -5.09 14.32 -17.95
CA GLY A 502 -4.91 14.07 -19.38
C GLY A 502 -3.47 13.75 -19.81
N PRO A 503 -2.44 14.50 -19.35
CA PRO A 503 -1.04 14.19 -19.66
C PRO A 503 -0.54 12.84 -19.13
N HIS A 504 -1.25 12.20 -18.20
CA HIS A 504 -0.96 10.85 -17.71
C HIS A 504 -1.67 9.74 -18.50
N ALA A 505 -2.26 10.04 -19.67
CA ALA A 505 -2.87 9.04 -20.54
C ALA A 505 -1.92 7.87 -20.86
N SER A 506 -2.50 6.72 -21.22
CA SER A 506 -1.73 5.50 -21.53
C SER A 506 -0.53 5.78 -22.44
N PRO A 507 0.68 5.28 -22.08
CA PRO A 507 0.96 4.23 -21.10
C PRO A 507 1.10 4.67 -19.64
N GLY A 508 0.68 5.89 -19.28
CA GLY A 508 0.66 6.39 -17.92
C GLY A 508 -0.51 5.86 -17.08
N THR A 509 -0.74 6.47 -15.93
CA THR A 509 -1.72 6.01 -14.93
C THR A 509 -3.18 6.28 -15.32
N ASN A 510 -3.43 7.22 -16.23
CA ASN A 510 -4.77 7.54 -16.74
C ASN A 510 -5.19 6.54 -17.84
N THR A 511 -5.59 5.36 -17.44
CA THR A 511 -5.99 4.28 -18.35
C THR A 511 -7.31 4.55 -19.06
N ALA A 512 -8.13 5.48 -18.56
CA ALA A 512 -9.33 5.97 -19.24
C ALA A 512 -9.00 6.81 -20.49
N ASN A 513 -7.78 7.31 -20.62
CA ASN A 513 -7.36 8.31 -21.62
C ASN A 513 -8.25 9.58 -21.59
N TYR A 514 -8.75 9.89 -20.38
CA TYR A 514 -9.61 11.04 -20.15
C TYR A 514 -8.81 12.34 -20.28
N ASN A 515 -9.38 13.34 -20.95
CA ASN A 515 -8.73 14.63 -21.17
C ASN A 515 -9.75 15.77 -21.15
N ASN A 516 -9.88 16.44 -20.01
CA ASN A 516 -10.73 17.60 -19.80
C ASN A 516 -9.86 18.82 -19.45
N GLU A 517 -10.02 19.92 -20.17
CA GLU A 517 -9.18 21.11 -20.02
C GLU A 517 -9.28 21.73 -18.61
N GLU A 518 -10.50 21.84 -18.08
CA GLU A 518 -10.70 22.42 -16.74
C GLU A 518 -10.14 21.50 -15.65
N PHE A 519 -10.34 20.20 -15.75
CA PHE A 519 -9.72 19.23 -14.87
C PHE A 519 -8.20 19.37 -14.89
N ASN A 520 -7.61 19.39 -16.07
CA ASN A 520 -6.16 19.51 -16.25
C ASN A 520 -5.62 20.84 -15.70
N ARG A 521 -6.36 21.92 -15.86
CA ARG A 521 -6.02 23.25 -15.31
C ARG A 521 -6.03 23.21 -13.78
N LEU A 522 -7.06 22.64 -13.19
CA LEU A 522 -7.20 22.50 -11.73
C LEU A 522 -6.11 21.61 -11.15
N TYR A 523 -5.80 20.50 -11.81
CA TYR A 523 -4.73 19.58 -11.39
C TYR A 523 -3.37 20.30 -11.34
N ARG A 524 -3.00 21.01 -12.41
CA ARG A 524 -1.73 21.79 -12.43
C ARG A 524 -1.72 22.88 -11.35
N ALA A 525 -2.82 23.57 -11.14
CA ALA A 525 -2.91 24.60 -10.10
C ALA A 525 -2.79 24.00 -8.69
N SER A 526 -3.42 22.86 -8.42
CA SER A 526 -3.41 22.21 -7.12
C SER A 526 -2.09 21.51 -6.81
N SER A 527 -1.35 21.02 -7.83
CA SER A 527 -0.12 20.24 -7.65
C SER A 527 1.03 20.99 -7.00
N SER A 528 1.01 22.32 -7.04
CA SER A 528 2.01 23.19 -6.38
C SER A 528 1.59 23.68 -4.99
N LEU A 529 0.36 23.39 -4.55
CA LEU A 529 -0.16 23.87 -3.27
C LEU A 529 0.06 22.85 -2.15
N PRO A 530 0.49 23.29 -0.97
CA PRO A 530 0.47 22.45 0.23
C PRO A 530 -0.97 22.09 0.60
N ALA A 531 -1.13 21.12 1.50
CA ALA A 531 -2.45 20.77 2.05
C ALA A 531 -3.15 22.01 2.59
N SER A 532 -4.31 22.32 2.05
CA SER A 532 -5.06 23.54 2.37
C SER A 532 -6.54 23.39 1.98
N PRO A 533 -7.45 24.19 2.56
CA PRO A 533 -8.84 24.20 2.13
C PRO A 533 -9.03 24.57 0.66
N GLU A 534 -8.17 25.43 0.11
CA GLU A 534 -8.18 25.81 -1.30
C GLU A 534 -7.84 24.61 -2.19
N ARG A 535 -6.77 23.88 -1.88
CA ARG A 535 -6.39 22.65 -2.61
C ARG A 535 -7.49 21.58 -2.52
N THR A 536 -8.05 21.39 -1.33
CA THR A 536 -9.18 20.48 -1.11
C THR A 536 -10.38 20.83 -1.98
N ALA A 537 -10.73 22.12 -2.10
CA ALA A 537 -11.82 22.58 -2.96
C ALA A 537 -11.56 22.27 -4.46
N MET A 538 -10.30 22.44 -4.91
CA MET A 538 -9.91 22.07 -6.28
C MET A 538 -10.06 20.57 -6.52
N TYR A 539 -9.63 19.72 -5.58
CA TYR A 539 -9.76 18.26 -5.68
C TYR A 539 -11.24 17.83 -5.74
N ARG A 540 -12.09 18.40 -4.88
CA ARG A 540 -13.53 18.11 -4.90
C ARG A 540 -14.17 18.54 -6.22
N LYS A 541 -13.78 19.71 -6.77
CA LYS A 541 -14.26 20.15 -8.07
C LYS A 541 -13.81 19.21 -9.20
N MET A 542 -12.58 18.70 -9.16
CA MET A 542 -12.12 17.69 -10.13
C MET A 542 -12.89 16.37 -9.99
N ASN A 543 -13.22 15.96 -8.76
CA ASN A 543 -14.10 14.82 -8.52
C ASN A 543 -15.48 15.00 -9.14
N ASP A 544 -16.08 16.17 -8.97
CA ASP A 544 -17.39 16.51 -9.57
C ASP A 544 -17.33 16.47 -11.11
N ILE A 545 -16.27 17.00 -11.71
CA ILE A 545 -16.07 16.96 -13.17
C ILE A 545 -16.04 15.50 -13.69
N VAL A 546 -15.34 14.58 -13.01
CA VAL A 546 -15.31 13.16 -13.40
C VAL A 546 -16.68 12.51 -13.29
N ILE A 547 -17.45 12.85 -12.24
CA ILE A 547 -18.83 12.38 -12.06
C ILE A 547 -19.71 12.91 -13.18
N ASP A 548 -19.68 14.22 -13.45
CA ASP A 548 -20.51 14.87 -14.45
C ASP A 548 -20.22 14.36 -15.86
N ASP A 549 -18.97 14.13 -16.20
CA ASP A 549 -18.56 13.60 -17.51
C ASP A 549 -18.81 12.11 -17.66
N CYS A 550 -19.26 11.44 -16.58
CA CYS A 550 -19.57 10.02 -16.58
C CYS A 550 -18.42 9.15 -17.12
N VAL A 551 -17.20 9.37 -16.62
CA VAL A 551 -16.01 8.69 -17.13
C VAL A 551 -15.80 7.33 -16.48
N ALA A 552 -16.33 7.14 -15.27
CA ALA A 552 -16.07 5.96 -14.47
C ALA A 552 -17.32 5.46 -13.73
N ILE A 553 -17.54 4.16 -13.75
CA ILE A 553 -18.35 3.45 -12.76
C ILE A 553 -17.44 3.29 -11.55
N SER A 554 -17.49 4.22 -10.59
CA SER A 554 -16.56 4.25 -9.47
C SER A 554 -17.30 4.28 -8.14
N GLY A 555 -16.59 4.01 -7.09
CA GLY A 555 -17.05 4.39 -5.77
C GLY A 555 -17.29 3.27 -4.78
N LEU A 556 -16.41 2.27 -4.69
CA LEU A 556 -16.44 1.33 -3.57
C LEU A 556 -15.03 1.10 -3.04
N SER A 557 -14.82 1.44 -1.75
CA SER A 557 -13.66 0.98 -0.98
C SER A 557 -14.02 -0.32 -0.26
N ARG A 558 -13.14 -1.31 -0.37
CA ARG A 558 -13.30 -2.59 0.32
C ARG A 558 -12.99 -2.42 1.81
N THR A 559 -13.49 -3.34 2.63
CA THR A 559 -13.17 -3.40 4.06
C THR A 559 -12.39 -4.69 4.35
N LEU A 560 -11.25 -4.54 4.99
CA LEU A 560 -10.46 -5.63 5.54
C LEU A 560 -10.96 -5.95 6.94
N VAL A 561 -11.26 -7.20 7.20
CA VAL A 561 -11.58 -7.70 8.55
C VAL A 561 -10.35 -8.44 9.06
N MET A 562 -9.80 -7.97 10.17
CA MET A 562 -8.57 -8.49 10.76
C MET A 562 -8.84 -8.98 12.18
N LEU A 563 -8.27 -10.13 12.53
CA LEU A 563 -8.28 -10.67 13.88
C LEU A 563 -6.88 -10.89 14.39
N TRP A 564 -6.67 -10.68 15.69
CA TRP A 564 -5.45 -11.07 16.37
C TRP A 564 -5.72 -11.50 17.81
N ASP A 565 -4.82 -12.29 18.36
CA ASP A 565 -4.93 -12.83 19.71
C ASP A 565 -4.98 -11.70 20.75
N ARG A 566 -5.89 -11.77 21.72
CA ARG A 566 -6.01 -10.81 22.84
C ARG A 566 -4.78 -10.77 23.74
N LYS A 567 -3.91 -11.77 23.65
CA LYS A 567 -2.60 -11.77 24.34
C LYS A 567 -1.60 -10.82 23.69
N MET A 568 -1.93 -10.22 22.56
CA MET A 568 -1.07 -9.27 21.86
C MET A 568 -1.55 -7.84 22.08
N SER A 569 -0.60 -6.92 22.25
CA SER A 569 -0.81 -5.48 22.16
C SER A 569 -0.24 -5.01 20.84
N MET A 570 -1.11 -4.71 19.91
CA MET A 570 -0.75 -4.18 18.59
C MET A 570 -1.99 -3.61 17.90
N LEU A 571 -1.77 -2.74 16.91
CA LEU A 571 -2.75 -2.30 15.94
C LEU A 571 -2.25 -2.73 14.54
N PRO A 572 -2.77 -3.82 13.97
CA PRO A 572 -2.27 -4.38 12.72
C PRO A 572 -2.84 -3.67 11.48
N ASP A 573 -3.02 -2.35 11.55
CA ASP A 573 -3.46 -1.57 10.41
C ASP A 573 -2.34 -1.50 9.35
N ARG A 574 -2.62 -1.99 8.15
CA ARG A 574 -1.63 -2.30 7.12
C ARG A 574 -1.51 -1.25 6.03
N GLU A 575 -2.43 -0.31 5.94
CA GLU A 575 -2.55 0.53 4.75
C GLU A 575 -1.24 1.30 4.44
N PHE A 576 -1.05 2.51 4.91
CA PHE A 576 0.18 3.27 4.65
C PHE A 576 1.35 2.87 5.57
N ILE A 577 1.05 2.22 6.70
CA ILE A 577 2.05 1.73 7.66
C ILE A 577 2.69 0.43 7.18
N GLY A 578 1.94 -0.44 6.49
CA GLY A 578 2.42 -1.72 6.01
C GLY A 578 2.94 -2.60 7.15
N GLY A 579 4.12 -3.20 6.97
CA GLY A 579 4.79 -4.02 7.99
C GLY A 579 5.44 -3.25 9.12
N TYR A 580 5.46 -1.92 9.05
CA TYR A 580 6.14 -1.07 10.04
C TYR A 580 5.69 -1.33 11.48
N TYR A 581 4.44 -1.75 11.70
CA TYR A 581 3.89 -2.03 13.02
C TYR A 581 4.59 -3.19 13.74
N PHE A 582 5.37 -4.04 13.08
CA PHE A 582 6.07 -5.17 13.74
C PHE A 582 6.94 -4.73 14.91
N ARG A 583 7.55 -3.55 14.81
CA ARG A 583 8.38 -3.01 15.90
C ARG A 583 7.59 -2.70 17.18
N PHE A 584 6.28 -2.49 17.07
CA PHE A 584 5.37 -2.16 18.17
C PHE A 584 4.58 -3.38 18.70
N VAL A 585 4.77 -4.55 18.10
CA VAL A 585 4.10 -5.78 18.55
C VAL A 585 4.65 -6.19 19.89
N ASP A 586 3.76 -6.39 20.87
CA ASP A 586 4.13 -6.80 22.21
C ASP A 586 3.17 -7.88 22.75
N PHE A 587 3.66 -8.70 23.66
CA PHE A 587 2.83 -9.65 24.41
C PHE A 587 2.31 -8.99 25.67
N ARG A 588 1.04 -9.17 25.99
CA ARG A 588 0.48 -8.69 27.26
C ARG A 588 1.06 -9.50 28.42
N ASP A 589 1.54 -8.80 29.44
CA ASP A 589 1.95 -9.38 30.70
C ASP A 589 0.68 -9.61 31.54
N GLY A 590 0.37 -10.88 31.82
CA GLY A 590 -0.69 -11.22 32.74
C GLY A 590 -1.90 -11.91 32.12
N PRO A 591 -2.82 -12.45 32.99
CA PRO A 591 -3.72 -13.52 32.66
C PRO A 591 -4.75 -13.20 31.62
#